data_a2f1454bb93380df43fa645221054ffd
#
_entry.id   a2f1454bb93380df43fa645221054ffd
#
_cell.length_a   1.000
_cell.length_b   1.000
_cell.length_c   1.000
_cell.angle_alpha   90.00
_cell.angle_beta   90.00
_cell.angle_gamma   90.00
#
_symmetry.space_group_name_H-M   'P 1'
#
loop_
_entity.id
_entity.type
_entity.pdbx_description
1 polymer ?
#
loop_
_entity_poly.entity_id
_entity_poly.type
_entity_poly.pdbx_seq_one_letter_code
_entity_poly.pdbx_strand_id
1 'polypeptide(L)'
;LDNEIKNLIIYKKALFNSDLVSENELLKILNPVINSESIWKSHALYLLAEFFYSKEEKQKAKEIFNQILVLPNANSTIKNESQKRLNRDLGE
;
A
#
# COMPACT_ATOMS: atom_id res chain seq x y z
N LEU A 1 4.42 23.50 4.32
CA LEU A 1 3.60 22.41 4.83
C LEU A 1 4.49 21.19 5.10
N ASP A 2 4.27 20.56 6.24
CA ASP A 2 5.01 19.35 6.61
C ASP A 2 4.82 18.26 5.56
N ASN A 3 5.92 17.59 5.15
CA ASN A 3 5.87 16.56 4.13
C ASN A 3 5.00 15.37 4.55
N GLU A 4 4.98 15.04 5.83
CA GLU A 4 4.16 13.93 6.30
C GLU A 4 2.67 14.26 6.31
N ILE A 5 2.32 15.53 6.50
CA ILE A 5 0.93 15.94 6.34
C ILE A 5 0.51 15.84 4.87
N LYS A 6 1.38 16.27 3.95
CA LYS A 6 1.13 16.11 2.51
C LYS A 6 0.97 14.63 2.14
N ASN A 7 1.86 13.78 2.64
CA ASN A 7 1.83 12.35 2.35
C ASN A 7 0.56 11.69 2.89
N LEU A 8 0.11 12.11 4.07
CA LEU A 8 -1.15 11.63 4.62
C LEU A 8 -2.33 12.03 3.74
N ILE A 9 -2.35 13.26 3.26
CA ILE A 9 -3.41 13.75 2.37
C ILE A 9 -3.43 12.93 1.07
N ILE A 10 -2.26 12.68 0.49
CA ILE A 10 -2.12 11.87 -0.72
C ILE A 10 -2.67 10.46 -0.48
N TYR A 11 -2.26 9.84 0.63
CA TYR A 11 -2.73 8.50 0.99
C TYR A 11 -4.25 8.46 1.14
N LYS A 12 -4.83 9.41 1.87
CA LYS A 12 -6.29 9.48 2.06
C LYS A 12 -7.02 9.69 0.75
N LYS A 13 -6.49 10.55 -0.12
CA LYS A 13 -7.08 10.76 -1.45
C LYS A 13 -7.09 9.46 -2.25
N ALA A 14 -5.98 8.74 -2.25
CA ALA A 14 -5.90 7.46 -2.94
C ALA A 14 -6.89 6.45 -2.35
N LEU A 15 -6.99 6.39 -1.03
CA LEU A 15 -7.89 5.48 -0.34
C LEU A 15 -9.36 5.74 -0.73
N PHE A 16 -9.77 7.01 -0.73
CA PHE A 16 -11.15 7.37 -1.08
C PHE A 16 -11.48 7.13 -2.55
N ASN A 17 -10.49 7.17 -3.43
CA ASN A 17 -10.71 7.06 -4.87
C ASN A 17 -10.28 5.71 -5.46
N SER A 18 -9.83 4.78 -4.63
CA SER A 18 -9.26 3.52 -5.11
C SER A 18 -10.23 2.70 -5.97
N ASP A 19 -11.53 2.80 -5.74
CA ASP A 19 -12.55 2.09 -6.53
C ASP A 19 -12.85 2.78 -7.87
N LEU A 20 -12.40 4.01 -8.05
CA LEU A 20 -12.75 4.86 -9.18
C LEU A 20 -11.63 5.08 -10.17
N VAL A 21 -10.40 4.66 -9.82
CA VAL A 21 -9.23 4.96 -10.63
C VAL A 21 -8.64 3.67 -11.21
N SER A 22 -7.90 3.84 -12.32
CA SER A 22 -7.14 2.74 -12.91
C SER A 22 -5.87 2.47 -12.10
N GLU A 23 -5.22 1.34 -12.40
CA GLU A 23 -3.95 0.99 -11.79
C GLU A 23 -2.92 2.11 -12.00
N ASN A 24 -2.79 2.61 -13.23
CA ASN A 24 -1.82 3.67 -13.53
C ASN A 24 -2.11 4.95 -12.78
N GLU A 25 -3.36 5.32 -12.64
CA GLU A 25 -3.75 6.50 -11.87
C GLU A 25 -3.44 6.35 -10.39
N LEU A 26 -3.73 5.18 -9.83
CA LEU A 26 -3.44 4.91 -8.41
C LEU A 26 -1.94 4.97 -8.16
N LEU A 27 -1.14 4.35 -9.03
CA LEU A 27 0.31 4.41 -8.92
C LEU A 27 0.84 5.84 -8.98
N LYS A 28 0.30 6.66 -9.88
CA LYS A 28 0.69 8.08 -9.96
C LYS A 28 0.38 8.82 -8.67
N ILE A 29 -0.80 8.60 -8.11
CA ILE A 29 -1.21 9.27 -6.86
C ILE A 29 -0.29 8.86 -5.72
N LEU A 30 0.00 7.58 -5.58
CA LEU A 30 0.77 7.04 -4.45
C LEU A 30 2.28 7.18 -4.60
N ASN A 31 2.78 7.42 -5.82
CA ASN A 31 4.21 7.43 -6.10
C ASN A 31 5.02 8.33 -5.17
N PRO A 32 4.61 9.58 -4.88
CA PRO A 32 5.38 10.42 -3.97
C PRO A 32 5.53 9.84 -2.57
N VAL A 33 4.55 9.08 -2.10
CA VAL A 33 4.59 8.47 -0.76
C VAL A 33 5.43 7.20 -0.78
N ILE A 34 5.23 6.34 -1.78
CA ILE A 34 5.92 5.06 -1.90
C ILE A 34 7.42 5.26 -2.11
N ASN A 35 7.81 6.28 -2.87
CA ASN A 35 9.22 6.53 -3.19
C ASN A 35 9.92 7.45 -2.19
N SER A 36 9.34 7.67 -1.01
CA SER A 36 9.93 8.48 0.04
C SER A 36 10.12 7.64 1.32
N GLU A 37 10.75 8.26 2.32
CA GLU A 37 10.91 7.65 3.64
C GLU A 37 9.72 8.00 4.56
N SER A 38 8.55 8.13 3.99
CA SER A 38 7.35 8.55 4.71
C SER A 38 6.89 7.51 5.73
N ILE A 39 6.36 7.99 6.85
CA ILE A 39 5.68 7.13 7.83
C ILE A 39 4.41 6.51 7.25
N TRP A 40 3.91 7.05 6.12
CA TRP A 40 2.72 6.55 5.44
C TRP A 40 3.04 5.58 4.32
N LYS A 41 4.32 5.25 4.12
CA LYS A 41 4.74 4.35 3.05
C LYS A 41 4.11 2.96 3.17
N SER A 42 4.13 2.38 4.37
CA SER A 42 3.55 1.05 4.56
C SER A 42 2.04 1.05 4.32
N HIS A 43 1.34 2.12 4.71
CA HIS A 43 -0.09 2.29 4.44
C HIS A 43 -0.35 2.36 2.93
N ALA A 44 0.46 3.13 2.21
CA ALA A 44 0.30 3.28 0.76
C ALA A 44 0.56 1.96 0.05
N LEU A 45 1.59 1.22 0.46
CA LEU A 45 1.88 -0.09 -0.11
C LEU A 45 0.75 -1.09 0.18
N TYR A 46 0.20 -1.06 1.38
CA TYR A 46 -0.91 -1.94 1.74
C TYR A 46 -2.14 -1.67 0.85
N LEU A 47 -2.48 -0.40 0.65
CA LEU A 47 -3.57 -0.02 -0.23
C LEU A 47 -3.34 -0.53 -1.65
N LEU A 48 -2.13 -0.39 -2.15
CA LEU A 48 -1.77 -0.86 -3.49
C LEU A 48 -1.88 -2.39 -3.58
N ALA A 49 -1.41 -3.11 -2.56
CA ALA A 49 -1.53 -4.56 -2.53
C ALA A 49 -2.99 -5.01 -2.54
N GLU A 50 -3.83 -4.35 -1.76
CA GLU A 50 -5.27 -4.65 -1.75
C GLU A 50 -5.91 -4.36 -3.10
N PHE A 51 -5.49 -3.29 -3.76
CA PHE A 51 -5.96 -2.94 -5.09
C PHE A 51 -5.65 -4.07 -6.08
N PHE A 52 -4.39 -4.53 -6.10
CA PHE A 52 -4.01 -5.63 -6.99
C PHE A 52 -4.78 -6.90 -6.67
N TYR A 53 -4.95 -7.22 -5.39
CA TYR A 53 -5.71 -8.39 -4.99
C TYR A 53 -7.15 -8.32 -5.51
N SER A 54 -7.80 -7.16 -5.40
CA SER A 54 -9.17 -6.97 -5.87
C SER A 54 -9.31 -7.10 -7.39
N LYS A 55 -8.20 -6.89 -8.13
CA LYS A 55 -8.15 -7.03 -9.59
C LYS A 55 -7.70 -8.42 -10.02
N GLU A 56 -7.63 -9.37 -9.10
CA GLU A 56 -7.17 -10.74 -9.34
C GLU A 56 -5.69 -10.83 -9.74
N GLU A 57 -4.91 -9.77 -9.50
CA GLU A 57 -3.47 -9.77 -9.73
C GLU A 57 -2.76 -10.22 -8.46
N LYS A 58 -2.96 -11.47 -8.11
CA LYS A 58 -2.53 -12.03 -6.82
C LYS A 58 -1.02 -12.06 -6.64
N GLN A 59 -0.27 -12.30 -7.73
CA GLN A 59 1.19 -12.32 -7.63
C GLN A 59 1.74 -10.93 -7.29
N LYS A 60 1.20 -9.88 -7.92
CA LYS A 60 1.60 -8.51 -7.62
C LYS A 60 1.25 -8.14 -6.18
N ALA A 61 0.06 -8.54 -5.73
CA ALA A 61 -0.36 -8.29 -4.35
C ALA A 61 0.59 -8.97 -3.36
N LYS A 62 0.93 -10.23 -3.62
CA LYS A 62 1.84 -11.01 -2.79
C LYS A 62 3.20 -10.34 -2.66
N GLU A 63 3.76 -9.88 -3.77
CA GLU A 63 5.05 -9.20 -3.79
C GLU A 63 5.04 -7.95 -2.93
N ILE A 64 3.95 -7.17 -2.98
CA ILE A 64 3.86 -5.92 -2.21
C ILE A 64 3.65 -6.21 -0.73
N PHE A 65 2.81 -7.18 -0.37
CA PHE A 65 2.68 -7.58 1.03
C PHE A 65 4.02 -8.03 1.61
N ASN A 66 4.81 -8.80 0.83
CA ASN A 66 6.14 -9.21 1.27
C ASN A 66 7.10 -8.03 1.42
N GLN A 67 7.02 -7.02 0.55
CA GLN A 67 7.80 -5.79 0.70
C GLN A 67 7.51 -5.11 2.04
N ILE A 68 6.24 -5.08 2.44
CA ILE A 68 5.85 -4.47 3.72
C ILE A 68 6.51 -5.18 4.90
N LEU A 69 6.60 -6.51 4.84
CA LEU A 69 7.20 -7.29 5.94
C LEU A 69 8.67 -6.96 6.19
N VAL A 70 9.39 -6.58 5.14
CA VAL A 70 10.82 -6.26 5.25
C VAL A 70 11.11 -4.77 5.26
N LEU A 71 10.08 -3.94 5.20
CA LEU A 71 10.23 -2.49 5.17
C LEU A 71 10.67 -1.98 6.54
N PRO A 72 11.82 -1.28 6.64
CA PRO A 72 12.21 -0.65 7.89
C PRO A 72 11.16 0.37 8.32
N ASN A 73 10.82 0.38 9.60
CA ASN A 73 9.87 1.32 10.18
C ASN A 73 8.43 1.20 9.63
N ALA A 74 8.08 0.04 9.07
CA ALA A 74 6.70 -0.21 8.68
C ALA A 74 5.79 -0.12 9.90
N ASN A 75 4.59 0.44 9.72
CA ASN A 75 3.59 0.46 10.77
C ASN A 75 3.31 -0.98 11.23
N SER A 76 3.34 -1.22 12.54
CA SER A 76 3.23 -2.58 13.07
C SER A 76 1.88 -3.22 12.77
N THR A 77 0.80 -2.46 12.82
CA THR A 77 -0.54 -2.97 12.47
C THR A 77 -0.60 -3.36 11.00
N ILE A 78 -0.07 -2.51 10.12
CA ILE A 78 -0.02 -2.79 8.68
C ILE A 78 0.84 -4.02 8.40
N LYS A 79 1.98 -4.15 9.08
CA LYS A 79 2.84 -5.31 8.94
C LYS A 79 2.13 -6.61 9.35
N ASN A 80 1.44 -6.57 10.49
CA ASN A 80 0.69 -7.73 10.98
C ASN A 80 -0.46 -8.11 10.04
N GLU A 81 -1.19 -7.12 9.53
CA GLU A 81 -2.26 -7.36 8.58
C GLU A 81 -1.72 -7.93 7.27
N SER A 82 -0.56 -7.46 6.83
CA SER A 82 0.10 -7.99 5.63
C SER A 82 0.43 -9.46 5.78
N GLN A 83 0.96 -9.85 6.95
CA GLN A 83 1.26 -11.26 7.21
C GLN A 83 -0.01 -12.11 7.20
N LYS A 84 -1.08 -11.62 7.80
CA LYS A 84 -2.37 -12.32 7.80
C LYS A 84 -2.90 -12.51 6.38
N ARG A 85 -2.80 -11.47 5.55
CA ARG A 85 -3.26 -11.53 4.16
C ARG A 85 -2.45 -12.57 3.37
N LEU A 86 -1.14 -12.60 3.57
CA LEU A 86 -0.28 -13.59 2.91
C LEU A 86 -0.67 -15.00 3.31
N ASN A 87 -0.89 -15.24 4.59
CA ASN A 87 -1.22 -16.58 5.08
C ASN A 87 -2.63 -17.04 4.68
N ARG A 88 -3.60 -16.15 4.79
CA ARG A 88 -5.01 -16.49 4.57
C ARG A 88 -5.41 -16.46 3.11
N ASP A 89 -4.97 -15.42 2.38
CA ASP A 89 -5.52 -15.11 1.07
C ASP A 89 -4.59 -15.46 -0.09
N LEU A 90 -3.29 -15.62 0.16
CA LEU A 90 -2.29 -15.74 -0.91
C LEU A 90 -1.46 -17.04 -0.83
N GLY A 91 -1.84 -17.95 0.02
CA GLY A 91 -1.28 -19.28 0.03
C GLY A 91 0.11 -19.44 0.64
N GLU A 92 0.51 -18.50 1.48
CA GLU A 92 1.82 -18.61 2.18
C GLU A 92 1.69 -19.16 3.58
#